data_3421cfea6c27d0de6f24f3266dada46c
#
_entry.id   3421cfea6c27d0de6f24f3266dada46c
#
_cell.length_a   1.000
_cell.length_b   1.000
_cell.length_c   1.000
_cell.angle_alpha   90.00
_cell.angle_beta   90.00
_cell.angle_gamma   90.00
#
_symmetry.space_group_name_H-M   'P 1'
#
loop_
_entity.id
_entity.type
_entity.pdbx_description
1 polymer ?
#
loop_
_entity_poly.entity_id
_entity_poly.type
_entity_poly.pdbx_seq_one_letter_code
_entity_poly.pdbx_strand_id
1 'polypeptide(L)'
;MCRLLGIDCQWMQRLATDATWCVIPQYHTLSNEDNKALQRILQNRNTHGSFISLIDGENDIIITARGISRDEQKYADEKGVALLSRPVAKDAFVFLVNPKNPVRNLSIEQIQKIYTGEIRNWREVGGNDATINPYVRNPNSGSQEKMETIVMDGLTMIDWPEMVGYVMLSPYYQLENDENGIAYTPFYYYDTIVNDDRTQVIGVNGITPSKQTIEDGSYPYVTFVMSSVRADIDKSSTTYQLFYQLVSGQHNDIVKESGYIEYH
;
A
#
# COMPACT_ATOMS: atom_id res chain seq x y z
N MET A 1 -16.84 -9.14 2.72
CA MET A 1 -16.99 -7.78 3.27
C MET A 1 -18.44 -7.46 3.62
N CYS A 2 -19.39 -7.36 2.68
CA CYS A 2 -20.79 -6.99 2.99
C CYS A 2 -21.46 -7.93 4.01
N ARG A 3 -21.30 -9.24 3.87
CA ARG A 3 -21.87 -10.23 4.82
C ARG A 3 -21.21 -10.18 6.20
N LEU A 4 -19.90 -9.95 6.25
CA LEU A 4 -19.12 -9.77 7.50
C LEU A 4 -19.53 -8.50 8.24
N LEU A 5 -19.92 -7.45 7.51
CA LEU A 5 -20.36 -6.18 8.06
C LEU A 5 -21.90 -6.14 8.32
N GLY A 6 -22.62 -7.23 8.06
CA GLY A 6 -24.09 -7.26 8.20
C GLY A 6 -24.85 -6.38 7.21
N ILE A 7 -24.19 -5.94 6.12
CA ILE A 7 -24.76 -5.06 5.12
C ILE A 7 -25.23 -5.88 3.91
N ASP A 8 -26.42 -5.61 3.42
CA ASP A 8 -26.92 -6.21 2.20
C ASP A 8 -26.17 -5.66 0.99
N CYS A 9 -25.37 -6.51 0.33
CA CYS A 9 -24.57 -6.16 -0.84
C CYS A 9 -25.38 -5.64 -2.02
N GLN A 10 -26.68 -5.89 -2.08
CA GLN A 10 -27.53 -5.47 -3.19
C GLN A 10 -27.65 -3.95 -3.31
N TRP A 11 -27.36 -3.22 -2.22
CA TRP A 11 -27.49 -1.76 -2.14
C TRP A 11 -26.16 -1.01 -2.28
N MET A 12 -25.03 -1.71 -2.29
CA MET A 12 -23.72 -1.08 -2.56
C MET A 12 -23.55 -0.84 -4.05
N GLN A 13 -23.54 0.42 -4.44
CA GLN A 13 -23.52 0.74 -5.85
C GLN A 13 -22.13 0.77 -6.46
N ARG A 14 -21.12 1.35 -5.79
CA ARG A 14 -19.79 1.51 -6.40
C ARG A 14 -18.68 1.66 -5.35
N LEU A 15 -17.79 0.70 -5.30
CA LEU A 15 -16.59 0.72 -4.45
C LEU A 15 -15.35 0.59 -5.32
N ALA A 16 -14.44 1.54 -5.26
CA ALA A 16 -13.11 1.42 -5.85
C ALA A 16 -12.06 1.10 -4.79
N THR A 17 -11.17 0.19 -5.13
CA THR A 17 -10.03 -0.18 -4.29
C THR A 17 -8.76 -0.15 -5.11
N ASP A 18 -7.63 0.12 -4.49
CA ASP A 18 -6.34 -0.15 -5.11
C ASP A 18 -5.98 -1.65 -5.05
N ALA A 19 -4.87 -2.01 -5.68
CA ALA A 19 -4.43 -3.41 -5.80
C ALA A 19 -4.24 -4.12 -4.44
N THR A 20 -4.08 -3.38 -3.36
CA THR A 20 -3.83 -3.92 -2.02
C THR A 20 -5.05 -4.65 -1.47
N TRP A 21 -6.26 -4.21 -1.84
CA TRP A 21 -7.51 -4.80 -1.36
C TRP A 21 -8.10 -5.89 -2.25
N CYS A 22 -7.58 -6.08 -3.44
CA CYS A 22 -8.10 -7.09 -4.39
C CYS A 22 -7.78 -8.52 -3.99
N VAL A 23 -6.89 -8.72 -3.05
CA VAL A 23 -6.43 -10.04 -2.62
C VAL A 23 -6.88 -10.28 -1.18
N ILE A 24 -8.17 -10.14 -0.92
CA ILE A 24 -8.72 -10.55 0.37
C ILE A 24 -8.81 -12.08 0.36
N PRO A 25 -8.09 -12.80 1.22
CA PRO A 25 -8.13 -14.27 1.29
C PRO A 25 -9.55 -14.83 1.48
N GLN A 26 -10.47 -14.02 1.93
CA GLN A 26 -11.88 -14.35 2.21
C GLN A 26 -12.76 -14.53 0.97
N TYR A 27 -12.29 -14.26 -0.24
CA TYR A 27 -13.02 -14.62 -1.47
C TYR A 27 -13.35 -16.12 -1.55
N HIS A 28 -12.55 -16.96 -0.90
CA HIS A 28 -12.77 -18.41 -0.86
C HIS A 28 -13.93 -18.84 0.06
N THR A 29 -14.41 -17.96 0.93
CA THR A 29 -15.51 -18.27 1.87
C THR A 29 -16.86 -17.71 1.44
N LEU A 30 -16.91 -16.88 0.40
CA LEU A 30 -18.15 -16.31 -0.12
C LEU A 30 -18.86 -17.30 -1.05
N SER A 31 -20.19 -17.27 -1.03
CA SER A 31 -20.97 -18.00 -2.03
C SER A 31 -20.67 -17.49 -3.45
N ASN A 32 -20.93 -18.32 -4.47
CA ASN A 32 -20.76 -17.90 -5.86
C ASN A 32 -21.61 -16.68 -6.24
N GLU A 33 -22.76 -16.51 -5.58
CA GLU A 33 -23.65 -15.36 -5.81
C GLU A 33 -23.10 -14.09 -5.17
N ASP A 34 -22.59 -14.17 -3.93
CA ASP A 34 -21.94 -13.04 -3.23
C ASP A 34 -20.67 -12.60 -3.98
N ASN A 35 -19.88 -13.56 -4.49
CA ASN A 35 -18.70 -13.25 -5.31
C ASN A 35 -19.06 -12.49 -6.60
N LYS A 36 -20.12 -12.93 -7.31
CA LYS A 36 -20.59 -12.22 -8.50
C LYS A 36 -21.14 -10.83 -8.18
N ALA A 37 -21.83 -10.67 -7.05
CA ALA A 37 -22.30 -9.37 -6.60
C ALA A 37 -21.12 -8.43 -6.28
N LEU A 38 -20.12 -8.89 -5.55
CA LEU A 38 -18.91 -8.12 -5.25
C LEU A 38 -18.14 -7.72 -6.52
N GLN A 39 -17.95 -8.63 -7.48
CA GLN A 39 -17.29 -8.33 -8.75
C GLN A 39 -17.98 -7.24 -9.58
N ARG A 40 -19.29 -7.08 -9.43
CA ARG A 40 -20.05 -6.01 -10.10
C ARG A 40 -19.84 -4.64 -9.44
N ILE A 41 -19.55 -4.62 -8.15
CA ILE A 41 -19.45 -3.41 -7.32
C ILE A 41 -17.99 -2.97 -7.19
N LEU A 42 -17.07 -3.94 -7.08
CA LEU A 42 -15.64 -3.68 -6.90
C LEU A 42 -15.00 -3.30 -8.24
N GLN A 43 -14.46 -2.09 -8.28
CA GLN A 43 -13.61 -1.65 -9.37
C GLN A 43 -12.16 -1.64 -8.87
N ASN A 44 -11.30 -2.40 -9.55
CA ASN A 44 -9.89 -2.39 -9.25
C ASN A 44 -9.20 -1.31 -10.09
N ARG A 45 -8.68 -0.29 -9.41
CA ARG A 45 -7.94 0.81 -10.02
C ARG A 45 -6.63 1.01 -9.23
N ASN A 46 -5.64 1.69 -9.80
CA ASN A 46 -4.51 2.16 -8.99
C ASN A 46 -5.01 3.26 -8.01
N THR A 47 -4.19 3.61 -7.03
CA THR A 47 -4.57 4.58 -5.99
C THR A 47 -5.00 5.92 -6.60
N HIS A 48 -4.26 6.44 -7.58
CA HIS A 48 -4.60 7.67 -8.30
C HIS A 48 -5.98 7.56 -8.98
N GLY A 49 -6.20 6.53 -9.78
CA GLY A 49 -7.48 6.31 -10.46
C GLY A 49 -8.66 6.15 -9.49
N SER A 50 -8.43 5.61 -8.29
CA SER A 50 -9.46 5.53 -7.25
C SER A 50 -9.85 6.90 -6.73
N PHE A 51 -8.88 7.80 -6.44
CA PHE A 51 -9.20 9.18 -6.02
C PHE A 51 -9.90 9.97 -7.12
N ILE A 52 -9.42 9.91 -8.36
CA ILE A 52 -10.07 10.59 -9.48
C ILE A 52 -11.53 10.12 -9.63
N SER A 53 -11.78 8.81 -9.58
CA SER A 53 -13.13 8.26 -9.70
C SER A 53 -14.07 8.65 -8.55
N LEU A 54 -13.54 8.83 -7.33
CA LEU A 54 -14.33 9.33 -6.19
C LEU A 54 -14.66 10.82 -6.37
N ILE A 55 -13.69 11.62 -6.81
CA ILE A 55 -13.85 13.06 -7.05
C ILE A 55 -14.88 13.29 -8.17
N ASP A 56 -14.80 12.53 -9.26
CA ASP A 56 -15.73 12.62 -10.40
C ASP A 56 -17.12 12.01 -10.10
N GLY A 57 -17.29 11.37 -8.93
CA GLY A 57 -18.56 10.75 -8.53
C GLY A 57 -18.86 9.45 -9.26
N GLU A 58 -17.87 8.83 -9.89
CA GLU A 58 -17.99 7.50 -10.49
C GLU A 58 -18.03 6.38 -9.44
N ASN A 59 -17.39 6.60 -8.28
CA ASN A 59 -17.41 5.72 -7.13
C ASN A 59 -17.89 6.47 -5.90
N ASP A 60 -18.54 5.76 -4.99
CA ASP A 60 -19.15 6.35 -3.80
C ASP A 60 -18.23 6.23 -2.57
N ILE A 61 -17.36 5.24 -2.56
CA ILE A 61 -16.37 4.98 -1.51
C ILE A 61 -15.11 4.36 -2.14
N ILE A 62 -13.95 4.71 -1.61
CA ILE A 62 -12.67 4.09 -2.00
C ILE A 62 -11.93 3.58 -0.78
N ILE A 63 -11.11 2.55 -1.00
CA ILE A 63 -10.14 2.03 -0.03
C ILE A 63 -8.78 2.02 -0.72
N THR A 64 -7.81 2.71 -0.13
CA THR A 64 -6.51 2.98 -0.74
C THR A 64 -5.37 2.76 0.26
N ALA A 65 -4.19 2.42 -0.24
CA ALA A 65 -3.01 2.19 0.59
C ALA A 65 -2.33 3.49 1.08
N ARG A 66 -2.87 4.64 0.76
CA ARG A 66 -2.41 5.98 1.20
C ARG A 66 -3.57 6.98 1.21
N GLY A 67 -3.34 8.13 1.80
CA GLY A 67 -4.25 9.27 1.67
C GLY A 67 -4.17 9.95 0.29
N ILE A 68 -4.92 11.02 0.13
CA ILE A 68 -4.94 11.86 -1.07
C ILE A 68 -3.58 12.54 -1.29
N SER A 69 -3.08 12.56 -2.53
CA SER A 69 -1.87 13.27 -2.93
C SER A 69 -2.13 14.77 -3.16
N ARG A 70 -1.05 15.55 -3.34
CA ARG A 70 -1.16 17.00 -3.64
C ARG A 70 -1.89 17.27 -4.95
N ASP A 71 -1.60 16.46 -5.99
CA ASP A 71 -2.22 16.64 -7.31
C ASP A 71 -3.70 16.24 -7.29
N GLU A 72 -4.02 15.16 -6.59
CA GLU A 72 -5.41 14.72 -6.37
C GLU A 72 -6.19 15.73 -5.54
N GLN A 73 -5.57 16.30 -4.49
CA GLN A 73 -6.19 17.37 -3.70
C GLN A 73 -6.46 18.61 -4.56
N LYS A 74 -5.49 19.02 -5.37
CA LYS A 74 -5.68 20.13 -6.31
C LYS A 74 -6.83 19.88 -7.26
N TYR A 75 -6.92 18.66 -7.80
CA TYR A 75 -8.04 18.28 -8.67
C TYR A 75 -9.38 18.31 -7.94
N ALA A 76 -9.44 17.84 -6.69
CA ALA A 76 -10.63 17.91 -5.86
C ALA A 76 -11.05 19.37 -5.62
N ASP A 77 -10.10 20.25 -5.31
CA ASP A 77 -10.34 21.69 -5.09
C ASP A 77 -10.88 22.37 -6.37
N GLU A 78 -10.31 22.05 -7.54
CA GLU A 78 -10.79 22.55 -8.84
C GLU A 78 -12.22 22.10 -9.16
N LYS A 79 -12.60 20.91 -8.71
CA LYS A 79 -13.96 20.37 -8.85
C LYS A 79 -14.93 20.83 -7.74
N GLY A 80 -14.43 21.51 -6.72
CA GLY A 80 -15.23 21.91 -5.55
C GLY A 80 -15.68 20.74 -4.69
N VAL A 81 -14.91 19.63 -4.70
CA VAL A 81 -15.22 18.40 -3.97
C VAL A 81 -14.32 18.28 -2.74
N ALA A 82 -14.92 18.20 -1.56
CA ALA A 82 -14.21 17.85 -0.33
C ALA A 82 -14.34 16.36 -0.05
N LEU A 83 -13.26 15.74 0.46
CA LEU A 83 -13.24 14.34 0.85
C LEU A 83 -13.16 14.16 2.35
N LEU A 84 -13.85 13.15 2.87
CA LEU A 84 -13.73 12.64 4.22
C LEU A 84 -12.92 11.34 4.17
N SER A 85 -11.67 11.39 4.64
CA SER A 85 -10.76 10.25 4.67
C SER A 85 -10.40 9.87 6.10
N ARG A 86 -10.38 8.58 6.41
CA ARG A 86 -10.01 8.04 7.73
C ARG A 86 -9.20 6.75 7.56
N PRO A 87 -8.26 6.49 8.48
CA PRO A 87 -7.54 5.21 8.51
C PRO A 87 -8.47 4.06 8.87
N VAL A 88 -8.20 2.90 8.28
CA VAL A 88 -8.90 1.63 8.52
C VAL A 88 -7.96 0.61 9.15
N ALA A 89 -6.70 0.59 8.68
CA ALA A 89 -5.70 -0.35 9.15
C ALA A 89 -4.30 0.29 9.10
N LYS A 90 -3.38 -0.25 9.88
CA LYS A 90 -1.94 0.02 9.74
C LYS A 90 -1.32 -0.96 8.75
N ASP A 91 -0.33 -0.46 8.04
CA ASP A 91 0.59 -1.20 7.18
C ASP A 91 1.97 -0.54 7.33
N ALA A 92 2.96 -1.01 6.59
CA ALA A 92 4.26 -0.36 6.53
C ALA A 92 4.81 -0.39 5.10
N PHE A 93 5.77 0.49 4.85
CA PHE A 93 6.54 0.49 3.63
C PHE A 93 7.90 -0.12 3.92
N VAL A 94 8.22 -1.24 3.27
CA VAL A 94 9.39 -2.07 3.60
C VAL A 94 10.30 -2.24 2.42
N PHE A 95 11.58 -2.51 2.71
CA PHE A 95 12.62 -2.75 1.72
C PHE A 95 12.97 -4.23 1.68
N LEU A 96 13.18 -4.73 0.48
CA LEU A 96 13.50 -6.11 0.17
C LEU A 96 14.84 -6.21 -0.53
N VAL A 97 15.55 -7.28 -0.26
CA VAL A 97 16.74 -7.71 -0.99
C VAL A 97 16.64 -9.20 -1.35
N ASN A 98 17.53 -9.70 -2.19
CA ASN A 98 17.68 -11.15 -2.39
C ASN A 98 18.18 -11.79 -1.07
N PRO A 99 17.72 -12.99 -0.69
CA PRO A 99 18.16 -13.68 0.53
C PRO A 99 19.68 -13.90 0.63
N LYS A 100 20.38 -13.98 -0.49
CA LYS A 100 21.86 -14.12 -0.53
C LYS A 100 22.60 -12.80 -0.30
N ASN A 101 21.93 -11.65 -0.39
CA ASN A 101 22.53 -10.37 -0.01
C ASN A 101 22.81 -10.37 1.49
N PRO A 102 24.05 -10.07 1.96
CA PRO A 102 24.37 -10.11 3.38
C PRO A 102 23.80 -8.92 4.19
N VAL A 103 23.39 -7.84 3.53
CA VAL A 103 22.85 -6.64 4.21
C VAL A 103 21.46 -6.96 4.80
N ARG A 104 21.29 -6.68 6.09
CA ARG A 104 20.04 -6.93 6.82
C ARG A 104 19.44 -5.67 7.44
N ASN A 105 20.14 -4.55 7.34
CA ASN A 105 19.68 -3.26 7.85
C ASN A 105 20.33 -2.13 7.07
N LEU A 106 19.59 -1.08 6.83
CA LEU A 106 20.08 0.20 6.30
C LEU A 106 19.55 1.35 7.15
N SER A 107 20.31 2.43 7.24
CA SER A 107 19.75 3.68 7.78
C SER A 107 18.84 4.35 6.74
N ILE A 108 17.96 5.24 7.19
CA ILE A 108 17.15 6.09 6.30
C ILE A 108 18.06 6.83 5.30
N GLU A 109 19.14 7.43 5.80
CA GLU A 109 20.10 8.16 4.98
C GLU A 109 20.77 7.25 3.93
N GLN A 110 21.12 6.01 4.29
CA GLN A 110 21.70 5.06 3.33
C GLN A 110 20.70 4.70 2.22
N ILE A 111 19.43 4.47 2.57
CA ILE A 111 18.37 4.21 1.58
C ILE A 111 18.23 5.41 0.64
N GLN A 112 18.14 6.62 1.18
CA GLN A 112 18.06 7.84 0.39
C GLN A 112 19.27 7.98 -0.55
N LYS A 113 20.49 7.77 -0.05
CA LYS A 113 21.72 7.84 -0.85
C LYS A 113 21.81 6.76 -1.94
N ILE A 114 21.25 5.59 -1.72
CA ILE A 114 21.13 4.56 -2.76
C ILE A 114 20.23 5.06 -3.90
N TYR A 115 19.05 5.56 -3.58
CA TYR A 115 18.11 5.99 -4.61
C TYR A 115 18.43 7.35 -5.25
N THR A 116 19.23 8.22 -4.61
CA THR A 116 19.84 9.39 -5.24
C THR A 116 21.10 9.05 -6.05
N GLY A 117 21.60 7.81 -5.96
CA GLY A 117 22.77 7.35 -6.69
C GLY A 117 24.11 7.82 -6.08
N GLU A 118 24.12 8.31 -4.84
CA GLU A 118 25.34 8.64 -4.10
C GLU A 118 26.05 7.38 -3.61
N ILE A 119 25.31 6.37 -3.10
CA ILE A 119 25.81 5.04 -2.77
C ILE A 119 25.46 4.10 -3.91
N ARG A 120 26.46 3.47 -4.52
CA ARG A 120 26.29 2.61 -5.69
C ARG A 120 26.86 1.20 -5.53
N ASN A 121 27.55 0.95 -4.43
CA ASN A 121 28.18 -0.33 -4.17
C ASN A 121 27.77 -0.85 -2.78
N TRP A 122 27.36 -2.12 -2.69
CA TRP A 122 26.94 -2.73 -1.44
C TRP A 122 28.02 -2.70 -0.35
N ARG A 123 29.32 -2.71 -0.71
CA ARG A 123 30.41 -2.60 0.29
C ARG A 123 30.36 -1.31 1.09
N GLU A 124 29.78 -0.24 0.56
CA GLU A 124 29.66 1.05 1.26
C GLU A 124 28.68 0.99 2.45
N VAL A 125 27.84 -0.03 2.45
CA VAL A 125 26.82 -0.30 3.49
C VAL A 125 27.00 -1.66 4.16
N GLY A 126 28.23 -2.24 4.07
CA GLY A 126 28.59 -3.49 4.75
C GLY A 126 28.23 -4.76 4.00
N GLY A 127 27.89 -4.67 2.72
CA GLY A 127 27.65 -5.80 1.84
C GLY A 127 28.87 -6.22 1.01
N ASN A 128 28.62 -7.02 -0.01
CA ASN A 128 29.64 -7.48 -0.95
C ASN A 128 30.14 -6.35 -1.85
N ASP A 129 31.32 -6.51 -2.46
CA ASP A 129 31.81 -5.58 -3.49
C ASP A 129 31.06 -5.83 -4.80
N ALA A 130 29.88 -5.23 -4.90
CA ALA A 130 28.98 -5.37 -6.04
C ALA A 130 28.13 -4.12 -6.21
N THR A 131 27.80 -3.77 -7.46
CA THR A 131 26.94 -2.64 -7.78
C THR A 131 25.51 -2.86 -7.25
N ILE A 132 24.91 -1.85 -6.65
CA ILE A 132 23.51 -1.88 -6.21
C ILE A 132 22.60 -1.64 -7.41
N ASN A 133 21.55 -2.45 -7.56
CA ASN A 133 20.48 -2.29 -8.54
C ASN A 133 19.18 -1.85 -7.84
N PRO A 134 18.89 -0.53 -7.76
CA PRO A 134 17.69 -0.03 -7.08
C PRO A 134 16.47 -0.17 -8.00
N TYR A 135 15.59 -1.11 -7.68
CA TYR A 135 14.33 -1.27 -8.39
C TYR A 135 13.31 -0.24 -7.93
N VAL A 136 12.59 0.35 -8.88
CA VAL A 136 11.57 1.38 -8.67
C VAL A 136 10.23 0.92 -9.25
N ARG A 137 9.17 1.63 -8.93
CA ARG A 137 7.84 1.38 -9.47
C ARG A 137 7.46 2.46 -10.49
N ASN A 138 6.51 2.14 -11.35
CA ASN A 138 5.98 3.12 -12.30
C ASN A 138 5.35 4.33 -11.59
N PRO A 139 5.38 5.54 -12.18
CA PRO A 139 5.00 6.80 -11.52
C PRO A 139 3.59 6.83 -10.90
N ASN A 140 2.62 6.10 -11.47
CA ASN A 140 1.23 6.06 -10.97
C ASN A 140 1.00 4.97 -9.91
N SER A 141 2.07 4.37 -9.39
CA SER A 141 1.99 3.37 -8.31
C SER A 141 1.93 4.06 -6.95
N GLY A 142 1.01 3.64 -6.08
CA GLY A 142 0.98 4.09 -4.70
C GLY A 142 2.26 3.77 -3.92
N SER A 143 3.00 2.72 -4.31
CA SER A 143 4.32 2.43 -3.72
C SER A 143 5.39 3.41 -4.20
N GLN A 144 5.35 3.84 -5.48
CA GLN A 144 6.26 4.87 -5.96
C GLN A 144 6.04 6.19 -5.24
N GLU A 145 4.79 6.60 -5.09
CA GLU A 145 4.47 7.83 -4.37
C GLU A 145 4.88 7.78 -2.90
N LYS A 146 4.70 6.64 -2.21
CA LYS A 146 5.22 6.47 -0.85
C LYS A 146 6.74 6.59 -0.80
N MET A 147 7.45 6.01 -1.78
CA MET A 147 8.90 6.15 -1.89
C MET A 147 9.29 7.62 -2.02
N GLU A 148 8.66 8.37 -2.89
CA GLU A 148 8.97 9.79 -3.16
C GLU A 148 8.59 10.70 -1.97
N THR A 149 7.43 10.46 -1.35
CA THR A 149 6.89 11.39 -0.34
C THR A 149 7.31 11.06 1.09
N ILE A 150 7.45 9.77 1.43
CA ILE A 150 7.73 9.34 2.81
C ILE A 150 9.21 9.03 2.99
N VAL A 151 9.82 8.33 2.02
CA VAL A 151 11.22 7.89 2.14
C VAL A 151 12.19 8.97 1.68
N MET A 152 11.96 9.52 0.49
CA MET A 152 12.85 10.52 -0.09
C MET A 152 12.69 11.91 0.55
N ASP A 153 11.53 12.23 1.09
CA ASP A 153 11.25 13.44 1.88
C ASP A 153 11.80 14.72 1.24
N GLY A 154 11.47 14.93 -0.02
CA GLY A 154 11.91 16.09 -0.82
C GLY A 154 13.24 15.90 -1.57
N LEU A 155 13.95 14.79 -1.38
CA LEU A 155 15.10 14.43 -2.21
C LEU A 155 14.63 13.92 -3.57
N THR A 156 15.39 14.20 -4.62
CA THR A 156 15.09 13.72 -5.97
C THR A 156 15.82 12.41 -6.25
N MET A 157 15.06 11.38 -6.58
CA MET A 157 15.62 10.11 -7.08
C MET A 157 16.24 10.34 -8.45
N ILE A 158 17.35 9.66 -8.74
CA ILE A 158 17.83 9.60 -10.12
C ILE A 158 16.93 8.68 -10.95
N ASP A 159 16.97 8.86 -12.26
CA ASP A 159 16.20 8.03 -13.17
C ASP A 159 16.81 6.62 -13.27
N TRP A 160 15.97 5.60 -13.10
CA TRP A 160 16.33 4.19 -13.19
C TRP A 160 15.48 3.46 -14.24
N PRO A 161 15.54 3.82 -15.52
CA PRO A 161 14.58 3.39 -16.55
C PRO A 161 14.56 1.86 -16.75
N GLU A 162 15.68 1.18 -16.54
CA GLU A 162 15.80 -0.29 -16.67
C GLU A 162 15.32 -1.05 -15.45
N MET A 163 15.08 -0.35 -14.34
CA MET A 163 14.72 -0.94 -13.03
C MET A 163 13.22 -0.81 -12.71
N VAL A 164 12.38 -0.35 -13.63
CA VAL A 164 10.97 -0.06 -13.38
C VAL A 164 10.12 -1.32 -13.32
N GLY A 165 9.44 -1.52 -12.20
CA GLY A 165 8.43 -2.57 -12.03
C GLY A 165 7.01 -2.02 -12.23
N TYR A 166 6.20 -2.73 -13.03
CA TYR A 166 4.85 -2.28 -13.40
C TYR A 166 3.72 -2.92 -12.60
N VAL A 167 3.98 -4.04 -11.94
CA VAL A 167 2.98 -4.77 -11.14
C VAL A 167 3.47 -5.00 -9.72
N MET A 168 2.55 -5.30 -8.80
CA MET A 168 2.88 -5.51 -7.37
C MET A 168 3.86 -6.66 -7.13
N LEU A 169 3.89 -7.66 -7.99
CA LEU A 169 4.83 -8.78 -7.93
C LEU A 169 6.21 -8.47 -8.55
N SER A 170 6.38 -7.34 -9.24
CA SER A 170 7.66 -7.00 -9.88
C SER A 170 8.86 -7.08 -8.93
N PRO A 171 8.83 -6.50 -7.71
CA PRO A 171 9.94 -6.58 -6.77
C PRO A 171 10.42 -8.01 -6.49
N TYR A 172 9.49 -8.95 -6.38
CA TYR A 172 9.80 -10.35 -6.06
C TYR A 172 10.48 -11.07 -7.22
N TYR A 173 9.98 -10.93 -8.44
CA TYR A 173 10.59 -11.51 -9.64
C TYR A 173 11.95 -10.88 -9.97
N GLN A 174 12.09 -9.58 -9.75
CA GLN A 174 13.35 -8.88 -9.96
C GLN A 174 14.41 -9.37 -8.98
N LEU A 175 14.10 -9.41 -7.69
CA LEU A 175 15.03 -9.81 -6.64
C LEU A 175 15.34 -11.30 -6.64
N GLU A 176 14.42 -12.18 -7.04
CA GLU A 176 14.68 -13.61 -7.20
C GLU A 176 15.87 -13.87 -8.13
N ASN A 177 16.01 -13.05 -9.16
CA ASN A 177 17.05 -13.21 -10.20
C ASN A 177 18.22 -12.23 -10.05
N ASP A 178 18.22 -11.38 -9.03
CA ASP A 178 19.27 -10.37 -8.82
C ASP A 178 19.70 -10.30 -7.34
N GLU A 179 20.86 -10.86 -7.04
CA GLU A 179 21.47 -10.85 -5.69
C GLU A 179 21.89 -9.45 -5.24
N ASN A 180 22.02 -8.51 -6.17
CA ASN A 180 22.46 -7.13 -5.94
C ASN A 180 21.31 -6.11 -5.96
N GLY A 181 20.08 -6.60 -6.11
CA GLY A 181 18.89 -5.75 -6.13
C GLY A 181 18.48 -5.27 -4.73
N ILE A 182 17.86 -4.08 -4.71
CA ILE A 182 17.04 -3.57 -3.61
C ILE A 182 15.73 -3.09 -4.19
N ALA A 183 14.62 -3.42 -3.54
CA ALA A 183 13.28 -3.02 -3.95
C ALA A 183 12.42 -2.69 -2.74
N TYR A 184 11.19 -2.25 -2.94
CA TYR A 184 10.26 -1.89 -1.88
C TYR A 184 8.83 -2.36 -2.18
N THR A 185 8.06 -2.57 -1.11
CA THR A 185 6.68 -3.07 -1.17
C THR A 185 5.92 -2.70 0.12
N PRO A 186 4.57 -2.77 0.14
CA PRO A 186 3.82 -2.78 1.39
C PRO A 186 4.14 -4.03 2.22
N PHE A 187 4.21 -3.89 3.56
CA PHE A 187 4.48 -5.01 4.46
C PHE A 187 3.40 -6.08 4.38
N TYR A 188 2.13 -5.68 4.32
CA TYR A 188 1.02 -6.60 4.12
C TYR A 188 1.21 -7.51 2.89
N TYR A 189 1.68 -6.92 1.79
CA TYR A 189 1.90 -7.68 0.56
C TYR A 189 3.04 -8.70 0.72
N TYR A 190 4.09 -8.32 1.42
CA TYR A 190 5.22 -9.20 1.75
C TYR A 190 4.83 -10.32 2.72
N ASP A 191 4.20 -9.96 3.85
CA ASP A 191 3.94 -10.87 4.98
C ASP A 191 2.73 -11.79 4.74
N THR A 192 1.70 -11.29 4.06
CA THR A 192 0.41 -11.98 3.96
C THR A 192 0.14 -12.54 2.56
N ILE A 193 0.47 -11.79 1.50
CA ILE A 193 0.10 -12.17 0.14
C ILE A 193 1.14 -13.06 -0.51
N VAL A 194 2.38 -12.62 -0.53
CA VAL A 194 3.49 -13.37 -1.15
C VAL A 194 3.99 -14.43 -0.17
N ASN A 195 4.36 -14.03 1.02
CA ASN A 195 4.74 -14.89 2.15
C ASN A 195 5.61 -16.09 1.73
N ASP A 196 6.69 -15.82 1.02
CA ASP A 196 7.64 -16.83 0.54
C ASP A 196 9.10 -16.43 0.83
N ASP A 197 10.04 -17.28 0.47
CA ASP A 197 11.46 -17.14 0.75
C ASP A 197 12.29 -16.55 -0.43
N ARG A 198 11.61 -16.09 -1.50
CA ARG A 198 12.28 -15.47 -2.67
C ARG A 198 12.94 -14.14 -2.36
N THR A 199 12.47 -13.47 -1.34
CA THR A 199 12.99 -12.17 -0.93
C THR A 199 13.19 -12.10 0.58
N GLN A 200 14.10 -11.23 1.01
CA GLN A 200 14.38 -10.96 2.42
C GLN A 200 14.08 -9.51 2.75
N VAL A 201 13.17 -9.30 3.70
CA VAL A 201 12.95 -7.96 4.27
C VAL A 201 14.15 -7.52 5.10
N ILE A 202 14.51 -6.23 4.99
CA ILE A 202 15.60 -5.64 5.79
C ILE A 202 15.07 -4.62 6.78
N GLY A 203 15.81 -4.43 7.87
CA GLY A 203 15.53 -3.42 8.87
C GLY A 203 15.84 -2.01 8.38
N VAL A 204 15.23 -1.02 9.02
CA VAL A 204 15.52 0.40 8.82
C VAL A 204 15.87 1.02 10.18
N ASN A 205 17.03 1.72 10.26
CA ASN A 205 17.56 2.26 11.50
C ASN A 205 17.65 1.23 12.64
N GLY A 206 18.00 -0.02 12.33
CA GLY A 206 18.12 -1.10 13.30
C GLY A 206 16.80 -1.78 13.68
N ILE A 207 15.67 -1.35 13.13
CA ILE A 207 14.35 -1.91 13.45
C ILE A 207 13.87 -2.76 12.28
N THR A 208 13.71 -4.05 12.50
CA THR A 208 13.14 -4.98 11.52
C THR A 208 11.62 -4.82 11.50
N PRO A 209 10.99 -4.66 10.31
CA PRO A 209 9.55 -4.59 10.22
C PRO A 209 8.90 -5.93 10.64
N SER A 210 7.92 -5.83 11.49
CA SER A 210 7.08 -6.92 11.98
C SER A 210 5.72 -6.36 12.38
N LYS A 211 4.72 -7.24 12.54
CA LYS A 211 3.40 -6.78 13.03
C LYS A 211 3.50 -5.99 14.31
N GLN A 212 4.36 -6.41 15.23
CA GLN A 212 4.58 -5.71 16.51
C GLN A 212 5.21 -4.32 16.31
N THR A 213 6.32 -4.21 15.54
CA THR A 213 7.02 -2.93 15.35
C THR A 213 6.23 -1.93 14.50
N ILE A 214 5.26 -2.41 13.72
CA ILE A 214 4.31 -1.58 12.98
C ILE A 214 3.16 -1.16 13.89
N GLU A 215 2.66 -2.06 14.72
CA GLU A 215 1.58 -1.80 15.68
C GLU A 215 1.98 -0.73 16.69
N ASP A 216 3.14 -0.88 17.32
CA ASP A 216 3.67 0.05 18.33
C ASP A 216 4.30 1.33 17.73
N GLY A 217 4.44 1.40 16.40
CA GLY A 217 4.96 2.55 15.68
C GLY A 217 6.48 2.73 15.76
N SER A 218 7.22 1.73 16.25
CA SER A 218 8.70 1.80 16.32
C SER A 218 9.36 1.68 14.95
N TYR A 219 8.73 0.99 13.97
CA TYR A 219 9.24 0.93 12.61
C TYR A 219 9.07 2.29 11.90
N PRO A 220 10.12 2.85 11.24
CA PRO A 220 10.09 4.24 10.76
C PRO A 220 9.05 4.56 9.69
N TYR A 221 8.68 3.58 8.88
CA TYR A 221 7.80 3.79 7.73
C TYR A 221 6.44 3.11 7.90
N VAL A 222 5.79 3.35 9.06
CA VAL A 222 4.39 2.96 9.26
C VAL A 222 3.50 3.76 8.31
N THR A 223 2.59 3.09 7.64
CA THR A 223 1.62 3.68 6.71
C THR A 223 0.21 3.22 7.06
N PHE A 224 -0.80 3.78 6.37
CA PHE A 224 -2.18 3.48 6.66
C PHE A 224 -2.94 3.09 5.39
N VAL A 225 -3.80 2.10 5.54
CA VAL A 225 -4.89 1.87 4.61
C VAL A 225 -6.01 2.86 4.97
N MET A 226 -6.48 3.59 3.97
CA MET A 226 -7.46 4.65 4.14
C MET A 226 -8.79 4.26 3.50
N SER A 227 -9.89 4.63 4.11
CA SER A 227 -11.19 4.70 3.44
C SER A 227 -11.57 6.14 3.23
N SER A 228 -12.12 6.47 2.05
CA SER A 228 -12.54 7.83 1.72
C SER A 228 -13.90 7.84 1.02
N VAL A 229 -14.68 8.85 1.35
CA VAL A 229 -15.96 9.22 0.74
C VAL A 229 -15.99 10.71 0.46
N ARG A 230 -16.91 11.18 -0.37
CA ARG A 230 -17.15 12.61 -0.51
C ARG A 230 -17.75 13.18 0.79
N ALA A 231 -17.33 14.37 1.19
CA ALA A 231 -17.76 14.97 2.46
C ALA A 231 -19.26 15.35 2.49
N ASP A 232 -19.87 15.55 1.31
CA ASP A 232 -21.28 15.84 1.13
C ASP A 232 -22.20 14.61 1.12
N ILE A 233 -21.64 13.42 1.39
CA ILE A 233 -22.39 12.15 1.40
C ILE A 233 -23.54 12.20 2.41
N ASP A 234 -24.70 11.67 2.01
CA ASP A 234 -25.81 11.47 2.94
C ASP A 234 -25.43 10.46 4.03
N LYS A 235 -25.43 10.92 5.27
CA LYS A 235 -25.08 10.09 6.44
C LYS A 235 -26.06 8.96 6.72
N SER A 236 -27.27 9.01 6.15
CA SER A 236 -28.24 7.92 6.23
C SER A 236 -28.02 6.85 5.15
N SER A 237 -27.15 7.10 4.15
CA SER A 237 -26.87 6.18 3.06
C SER A 237 -26.13 4.93 3.52
N THR A 238 -26.34 3.82 2.83
CA THR A 238 -25.62 2.57 3.04
C THR A 238 -24.11 2.75 2.85
N THR A 239 -23.70 3.59 1.91
CA THR A 239 -22.28 3.91 1.67
C THR A 239 -21.64 4.58 2.89
N TYR A 240 -22.32 5.57 3.51
CA TYR A 240 -21.79 6.18 4.73
C TYR A 240 -21.77 5.21 5.90
N GLN A 241 -22.77 4.35 6.05
CA GLN A 241 -22.79 3.32 7.07
C GLN A 241 -21.62 2.35 6.91
N LEU A 242 -21.31 1.92 5.68
CA LEU A 242 -20.14 1.09 5.40
C LEU A 242 -18.84 1.83 5.74
N PHE A 243 -18.70 3.08 5.30
CA PHE A 243 -17.54 3.90 5.65
C PHE A 243 -17.37 3.99 7.16
N TYR A 244 -18.44 4.31 7.88
CA TYR A 244 -18.41 4.42 9.34
C TYR A 244 -18.01 3.11 10.03
N GLN A 245 -18.54 1.98 9.60
CA GLN A 245 -18.17 0.66 10.12
C GLN A 245 -16.69 0.34 9.88
N LEU A 246 -16.15 0.68 8.69
CA LEU A 246 -14.74 0.48 8.39
C LEU A 246 -13.80 1.31 9.28
N VAL A 247 -14.19 2.55 9.61
CA VAL A 247 -13.30 3.50 10.31
C VAL A 247 -13.57 3.62 11.81
N SER A 248 -14.62 2.98 12.32
CA SER A 248 -14.99 3.07 13.75
C SER A 248 -14.21 2.15 14.68
N GLY A 249 -13.42 1.23 14.13
CA GLY A 249 -12.74 0.18 14.88
C GLY A 249 -13.66 -0.95 15.40
N GLN A 250 -14.96 -0.90 15.11
CA GLN A 250 -15.92 -1.93 15.56
C GLN A 250 -15.65 -3.31 14.96
N HIS A 251 -14.90 -3.37 13.86
CA HIS A 251 -14.57 -4.58 13.12
C HIS A 251 -13.05 -4.79 12.97
N ASN A 252 -12.30 -4.40 13.99
CA ASN A 252 -10.85 -4.61 14.04
C ASN A 252 -10.46 -6.10 13.98
N ASP A 253 -11.32 -6.99 14.53
CA ASP A 253 -11.20 -8.43 14.36
C ASP A 253 -11.11 -8.85 12.88
N ILE A 254 -11.94 -8.29 12.01
CA ILE A 254 -11.93 -8.56 10.58
C ILE A 254 -10.63 -8.02 9.93
N VAL A 255 -10.17 -6.83 10.34
CA VAL A 255 -8.90 -6.26 9.88
C VAL A 255 -7.75 -7.20 10.22
N LYS A 256 -7.70 -7.70 11.45
CA LYS A 256 -6.69 -8.64 11.91
C LYS A 256 -6.76 -10.00 11.21
N GLU A 257 -7.95 -10.56 11.03
CA GLU A 257 -8.16 -11.80 10.30
C GLU A 257 -7.74 -11.68 8.83
N SER A 258 -7.87 -10.50 8.23
CA SER A 258 -7.40 -10.24 6.86
C SER A 258 -5.86 -10.17 6.74
N GLY A 259 -5.13 -10.12 7.86
CA GLY A 259 -3.67 -10.04 7.91
C GLY A 259 -3.12 -8.62 8.08
N TYR A 260 -3.97 -7.60 8.05
CA TYR A 260 -3.58 -6.22 8.37
C TYR A 260 -3.41 -6.00 9.87
N ILE A 261 -2.80 -4.89 10.23
CA ILE A 261 -2.59 -4.47 11.62
C ILE A 261 -3.70 -3.49 11.99
N GLU A 262 -4.28 -3.70 13.16
CA GLU A 262 -5.38 -2.88 13.67
C GLU A 262 -4.97 -1.42 13.83
N TYR A 263 -5.92 -0.51 13.56
CA TYR A 263 -5.79 0.91 13.86
C TYR A 263 -6.68 1.25 15.04
N HIS A 264 -6.08 1.79 16.11
CA HIS A 264 -6.75 2.21 17.35
C HIS A 264 -6.68 3.73 17.51
#